data_307e0237dd8cd04cc81197ddb42ad40e
#
_entry.id   307e0237dd8cd04cc81197ddb42ad40e
#
_cell.length_a   1.000
_cell.length_b   1.000
_cell.length_c   1.000
_cell.angle_alpha   90.00
_cell.angle_beta   90.00
_cell.angle_gamma   90.00
#
_symmetry.space_group_name_H-M   'P 1'
#
loop_
_entity.id
_entity.type
_entity.pdbx_description
1 polymer ?
#
loop_
_entity_poly.entity_id
_entity_poly.type
_entity_poly.pdbx_seq_one_letter_code
_entity_poly.pdbx_strand_id
1 'polypeptide(L)'
;SVHIDMPLTTDSSAVASYMESFNRELSSSSQGSSINRPAADLADLLAKNKERHPQNLRVVFVFSDGETSNQDHWSSAPSGSEEDWDRVKEYVDGGLVIGYGTETGGPMKAPRRGNSESQSAGDDGYIHDLSKPGNPVAISKIDEAALQSVASRIGVDYVHSPDKSAIESHARTIMDSASEISE
;
A
#
# COMPACT_ATOMS: atom_id res chain seq x y z
N SER A 1 5.59 -5.68 -11.15
CA SER A 1 6.11 -6.65 -10.18
C SER A 1 6.15 -6.01 -8.80
N VAL A 2 5.94 -6.82 -7.77
CA VAL A 2 6.15 -6.38 -6.38
C VAL A 2 7.65 -6.31 -6.13
N HIS A 3 8.10 -5.28 -5.42
CA HIS A 3 9.50 -5.12 -5.02
C HIS A 3 9.59 -5.18 -3.50
N ILE A 4 10.54 -5.95 -3.00
CA ILE A 4 10.80 -6.05 -1.56
C ILE A 4 12.03 -5.20 -1.27
N ASP A 5 11.82 -4.03 -0.71
CA ASP A 5 12.90 -3.07 -0.41
C ASP A 5 13.65 -3.44 0.87
N MET A 6 12.96 -4.08 1.82
CA MET A 6 13.53 -4.50 3.09
C MET A 6 12.98 -5.87 3.48
N PRO A 7 13.82 -6.81 3.98
CA PRO A 7 13.32 -8.06 4.54
C PRO A 7 12.51 -7.80 5.82
N LEU A 8 11.67 -8.77 6.22
CA LEU A 8 11.01 -8.72 7.51
C LEU A 8 12.04 -8.57 8.63
N THR A 9 11.83 -7.63 9.52
CA THR A 9 12.78 -7.27 10.59
C THR A 9 12.06 -6.94 11.88
N THR A 10 12.73 -7.16 13.00
CA THR A 10 12.32 -6.67 14.34
C THR A 10 13.05 -5.37 14.71
N ASP A 11 13.92 -4.87 13.85
CA ASP A 11 14.65 -3.61 14.06
C ASP A 11 13.79 -2.41 13.66
N SER A 12 13.12 -1.83 14.63
CA SER A 12 12.27 -0.64 14.44
C SER A 12 13.08 0.58 13.96
N SER A 13 14.37 0.68 14.34
CA SER A 13 15.23 1.79 13.90
C SER A 13 15.55 1.69 12.41
N ALA A 14 15.77 0.47 11.90
CA ALA A 14 15.96 0.23 10.49
C ALA A 14 14.70 0.61 9.69
N VAL A 15 13.51 0.23 10.19
CA VAL A 15 12.23 0.60 9.57
C VAL A 15 12.06 2.11 9.55
N ALA A 16 12.30 2.80 10.66
CA ALA A 16 12.17 4.26 10.75
C ALA A 16 13.11 4.96 9.75
N SER A 17 14.38 4.56 9.71
CA SER A 17 15.37 5.12 8.78
C SER A 17 15.00 4.89 7.30
N TYR A 18 14.44 3.71 7.00
CA TYR A 18 13.93 3.42 5.65
C TYR A 18 12.76 4.35 5.29
N MET A 19 11.78 4.49 6.18
CA MET A 19 10.61 5.37 5.95
C MET A 19 11.01 6.84 5.76
N GLU A 20 12.04 7.34 6.46
CA GLU A 20 12.57 8.68 6.26
C GLU A 20 13.23 8.88 4.88
N SER A 21 13.81 7.82 4.32
CA SER A 21 14.44 7.84 2.99
C SER A 21 13.49 7.46 1.85
N PHE A 22 12.27 7.05 2.16
CA PHE A 22 11.31 6.56 1.18
C PHE A 22 10.97 7.62 0.13
N ASN A 23 11.14 7.28 -1.13
CA ASN A 23 10.84 8.15 -2.26
C ASN A 23 9.73 7.54 -3.11
N ARG A 24 8.95 8.42 -3.75
CA ARG A 24 7.91 7.99 -4.70
C ARG A 24 8.51 7.25 -5.88
N GLU A 25 7.81 6.24 -6.36
CA GLU A 25 8.10 5.62 -7.65
C GLU A 25 8.02 6.67 -8.77
N LEU A 26 8.90 6.54 -9.76
CA LEU A 26 8.84 7.40 -10.94
C LEU A 26 7.63 7.01 -11.79
N SER A 27 6.84 8.00 -12.20
CA SER A 27 5.67 7.78 -13.05
C SER A 27 6.01 7.10 -14.39
N SER A 28 7.23 7.24 -14.88
CA SER A 28 7.73 6.54 -16.07
C SER A 28 7.92 5.03 -15.87
N SER A 29 8.02 4.58 -14.63
CA SER A 29 8.19 3.17 -14.24
C SER A 29 6.87 2.55 -13.76
N SER A 30 5.87 3.37 -13.46
CA SER A 30 4.58 2.90 -12.98
C SER A 30 3.71 2.40 -14.12
N GLN A 31 3.18 1.19 -13.97
CA GLN A 31 2.21 0.56 -14.88
C GLN A 31 0.78 0.61 -14.30
N GLY A 32 0.48 1.63 -13.53
CA GLY A 32 -0.74 1.72 -12.75
C GLY A 32 -0.64 1.07 -11.38
N SER A 33 -1.56 1.41 -10.50
CA SER A 33 -1.66 0.88 -9.14
C SER A 33 -2.81 -0.11 -9.02
N SER A 34 -2.65 -1.07 -8.12
CA SER A 34 -3.72 -1.94 -7.66
C SER A 34 -3.40 -2.33 -6.23
N ILE A 35 -4.35 -2.11 -5.33
CA ILE A 35 -4.21 -2.46 -3.92
C ILE A 35 -4.01 -3.97 -3.72
N ASN A 36 -4.52 -4.79 -4.65
CA ASN A 36 -4.44 -6.25 -4.55
C ASN A 36 -3.10 -6.83 -5.03
N ARG A 37 -2.31 -6.04 -5.77
CA ARG A 37 -1.06 -6.51 -6.37
C ARG A 37 -0.06 -7.14 -5.38
N PRO A 38 0.16 -6.62 -4.17
CA PRO A 38 1.13 -7.19 -3.23
C PRO A 38 0.61 -8.40 -2.45
N ALA A 39 -0.68 -8.69 -2.47
CA ALA A 39 -1.32 -9.63 -1.54
C ALA A 39 -0.75 -11.05 -1.64
N ALA A 40 -0.64 -11.60 -2.85
CA ALA A 40 -0.11 -12.96 -3.05
C ALA A 40 1.37 -13.07 -2.62
N ASP A 41 2.21 -12.12 -3.04
CA ASP A 41 3.64 -12.12 -2.67
C ASP A 41 3.83 -11.92 -1.16
N LEU A 42 2.98 -11.08 -0.53
CA LEU A 42 2.97 -10.89 0.92
C LEU A 42 2.57 -12.16 1.66
N ALA A 43 1.52 -12.86 1.22
CA ALA A 43 1.11 -14.12 1.82
C ALA A 43 2.23 -15.16 1.77
N ASP A 44 2.89 -15.31 0.62
CA ASP A 44 4.00 -16.24 0.44
C ASP A 44 5.22 -15.86 1.32
N LEU A 45 5.50 -14.56 1.48
CA LEU A 45 6.56 -14.08 2.36
C LEU A 45 6.27 -14.40 3.83
N LEU A 46 5.04 -14.12 4.29
CA LEU A 46 4.61 -14.38 5.66
C LEU A 46 4.57 -15.88 5.97
N ALA A 47 4.10 -16.73 5.02
CA ALA A 47 4.13 -18.17 5.16
C ALA A 47 5.55 -18.71 5.39
N LYS A 48 6.49 -18.29 4.54
CA LYS A 48 7.93 -18.66 4.68
C LYS A 48 8.53 -18.16 5.99
N ASN A 49 8.10 -16.97 6.46
CA ASN A 49 8.57 -16.45 7.73
C ASN A 49 8.01 -17.26 8.90
N LYS A 50 6.73 -17.66 8.85
CA LYS A 50 6.12 -18.52 9.87
C LYS A 50 6.82 -19.86 10.02
N GLU A 51 7.22 -20.48 8.91
CA GLU A 51 7.98 -21.73 8.93
C GLU A 51 9.34 -21.56 9.60
N ARG A 52 10.05 -20.45 9.33
CA ARG A 52 11.40 -20.22 9.85
C ARG A 52 11.40 -19.70 11.29
N HIS A 53 10.39 -18.92 11.64
CA HIS A 53 10.28 -18.21 12.91
C HIS A 53 8.85 -18.34 13.47
N PRO A 54 8.42 -19.55 13.87
CA PRO A 54 7.02 -19.81 14.25
C PRO A 54 6.56 -19.01 15.49
N GLN A 55 7.50 -18.60 16.34
CA GLN A 55 7.23 -17.85 17.56
C GLN A 55 7.18 -16.33 17.35
N ASN A 56 7.59 -15.84 16.16
CA ASN A 56 7.56 -14.42 15.91
C ASN A 56 6.14 -13.96 15.55
N LEU A 57 5.72 -12.87 16.15
CA LEU A 57 4.49 -12.18 15.75
C LEU A 57 4.70 -11.44 14.43
N ARG A 58 3.69 -11.49 13.60
CA ARG A 58 3.68 -10.86 12.27
C ARG A 58 2.64 -9.77 12.24
N VAL A 59 3.11 -8.54 12.20
CA VAL A 59 2.28 -7.34 12.16
C VAL A 59 2.38 -6.73 10.76
N VAL A 60 1.24 -6.39 10.17
CA VAL A 60 1.16 -5.83 8.82
C VAL A 60 0.54 -4.44 8.86
N PHE A 61 1.25 -3.47 8.31
CA PHE A 61 0.73 -2.13 8.07
C PHE A 61 0.58 -1.90 6.57
N VAL A 62 -0.62 -1.57 6.12
CA VAL A 62 -0.91 -1.21 4.73
C VAL A 62 -1.16 0.28 4.65
N PHE A 63 -0.39 0.98 3.82
CA PHE A 63 -0.55 2.41 3.54
C PHE A 63 -0.95 2.58 2.08
N SER A 64 -2.14 3.08 1.81
CA SER A 64 -2.62 3.23 0.44
C SER A 64 -3.75 4.28 0.35
N ASP A 65 -3.97 4.81 -0.84
CA ASP A 65 -5.20 5.51 -1.21
C ASP A 65 -6.30 4.55 -1.71
N GLY A 66 -5.98 3.26 -1.86
CA GLY A 66 -6.92 2.23 -2.33
C GLY A 66 -7.23 2.30 -3.82
N GLU A 67 -6.77 3.33 -4.53
CA GLU A 67 -7.12 3.54 -5.93
C GLU A 67 -6.54 2.42 -6.81
N THR A 68 -7.37 1.88 -7.71
CA THR A 68 -6.95 0.95 -8.74
C THR A 68 -7.03 1.64 -10.10
N SER A 69 -5.86 1.97 -10.65
CA SER A 69 -5.73 2.61 -11.96
C SER A 69 -5.30 1.65 -13.08
N ASN A 70 -5.20 0.36 -12.75
CA ASN A 70 -4.73 -0.68 -13.68
C ASN A 70 -5.90 -1.35 -14.42
N GLN A 71 -6.74 -0.56 -15.10
CA GLN A 71 -7.84 -1.09 -15.91
C GLN A 71 -7.46 -1.39 -17.36
N ASP A 72 -6.23 -1.12 -17.75
CA ASP A 72 -5.80 -1.27 -19.12
C ASP A 72 -5.30 -2.68 -19.44
N HIS A 73 -5.83 -3.25 -20.51
CA HIS A 73 -5.47 -4.55 -21.09
C HIS A 73 -3.99 -4.67 -21.54
N TRP A 74 -3.19 -3.64 -21.33
CA TRP A 74 -1.78 -3.58 -21.72
C TRP A 74 -0.81 -4.02 -20.64
N SER A 75 -1.27 -4.18 -19.41
CA SER A 75 -0.44 -4.67 -18.30
C SER A 75 -0.44 -6.20 -18.31
N SER A 76 0.68 -6.80 -18.67
CA SER A 76 0.91 -8.25 -18.55
C SER A 76 1.21 -8.69 -17.11
N ALA A 77 1.29 -7.76 -16.15
CA ALA A 77 1.50 -8.07 -14.75
C ALA A 77 0.16 -8.48 -14.10
N PRO A 78 0.14 -9.57 -13.32
CA PRO A 78 -1.05 -9.95 -12.56
C PRO A 78 -1.44 -8.78 -11.64
N SER A 79 -2.71 -8.39 -11.70
CA SER A 79 -3.25 -7.31 -10.86
C SER A 79 -3.41 -7.72 -9.39
N GLY A 80 -3.21 -9.00 -9.06
CA GLY A 80 -3.61 -9.59 -7.79
C GLY A 80 -5.14 -9.74 -7.70
N SER A 81 -5.60 -10.52 -6.76
CA SER A 81 -7.03 -10.68 -6.49
C SER A 81 -7.35 -10.26 -5.05
N GLU A 82 -8.61 -9.94 -4.78
CA GLU A 82 -9.05 -9.66 -3.41
C GLU A 82 -8.91 -10.90 -2.51
N GLU A 83 -9.08 -12.09 -3.07
CA GLU A 83 -8.98 -13.36 -2.36
C GLU A 83 -7.57 -13.64 -1.85
N ASP A 84 -6.55 -13.05 -2.46
CA ASP A 84 -5.18 -13.18 -1.98
C ASP A 84 -4.99 -12.56 -0.58
N TRP A 85 -5.81 -11.57 -0.20
CA TRP A 85 -5.81 -11.01 1.15
C TRP A 85 -6.32 -11.98 2.21
N ASP A 86 -7.22 -12.90 1.84
CA ASP A 86 -7.69 -13.95 2.77
C ASP A 86 -6.55 -14.91 3.14
N ARG A 87 -5.60 -15.15 2.22
CA ARG A 87 -4.38 -15.91 2.50
C ARG A 87 -3.43 -15.16 3.46
N VAL A 88 -3.36 -13.84 3.33
CA VAL A 88 -2.54 -13.00 4.25
C VAL A 88 -3.04 -13.15 5.68
N LYS A 89 -4.35 -13.18 5.89
CA LYS A 89 -4.99 -13.35 7.21
C LYS A 89 -4.48 -14.56 7.99
N GLU A 90 -4.16 -15.67 7.32
CA GLU A 90 -3.69 -16.91 7.96
C GLU A 90 -2.36 -16.73 8.69
N TYR A 91 -1.60 -15.70 8.37
CA TYR A 91 -0.24 -15.46 8.84
C TYR A 91 -0.06 -14.16 9.61
N VAL A 92 -1.10 -13.36 9.77
CA VAL A 92 -1.04 -12.05 10.43
C VAL A 92 -1.62 -12.15 11.84
N ASP A 93 -0.85 -11.68 12.81
CA ASP A 93 -1.24 -11.67 14.22
C ASP A 93 -1.79 -10.29 14.64
N GLY A 94 -1.60 -9.24 13.83
CA GLY A 94 -2.14 -7.91 14.05
C GLY A 94 -1.74 -6.93 12.95
N GLY A 95 -2.27 -5.72 13.01
CA GLY A 95 -1.92 -4.70 12.01
C GLY A 95 -2.93 -3.58 11.88
N LEU A 96 -2.75 -2.79 10.83
CA LEU A 96 -3.61 -1.66 10.54
C LEU A 96 -3.58 -1.34 9.04
N VAL A 97 -4.73 -1.07 8.45
CA VAL A 97 -4.83 -0.47 7.12
C VAL A 97 -5.05 1.02 7.28
N ILE A 98 -4.17 1.82 6.71
CA ILE A 98 -4.17 3.27 6.81
C ILE A 98 -4.43 3.87 5.43
N GLY A 99 -5.58 4.53 5.32
CA GLY A 99 -5.98 5.27 4.13
C GLY A 99 -5.48 6.70 4.17
N TYR A 100 -5.06 7.22 3.04
CA TYR A 100 -4.74 8.63 2.87
C TYR A 100 -5.29 9.15 1.54
N GLY A 101 -5.61 10.44 1.51
CA GLY A 101 -6.26 11.08 0.38
C GLY A 101 -7.59 11.69 0.77
N THR A 102 -8.33 12.18 -0.21
CA THR A 102 -9.66 12.77 -0.02
C THR A 102 -10.66 12.21 -1.03
N GLU A 103 -11.92 12.16 -0.68
CA GLU A 103 -13.00 11.73 -1.57
C GLU A 103 -13.15 12.64 -2.80
N THR A 104 -12.90 13.93 -2.64
CA THR A 104 -12.91 14.88 -3.75
C THR A 104 -11.73 14.70 -4.68
N GLY A 105 -10.67 14.10 -4.17
CA GLY A 105 -9.42 13.89 -4.88
C GLY A 105 -8.62 15.16 -5.11
N GLY A 106 -7.50 14.99 -5.81
CA GLY A 106 -6.62 16.07 -6.18
C GLY A 106 -5.87 15.81 -7.49
N PRO A 107 -5.44 16.86 -8.18
CA PRO A 107 -4.70 16.73 -9.43
C PRO A 107 -3.33 16.10 -9.20
N MET A 108 -2.98 15.13 -10.03
CA MET A 108 -1.72 14.43 -9.97
C MET A 108 -0.61 15.28 -10.59
N LYS A 109 0.33 15.74 -9.74
CA LYS A 109 1.50 16.49 -10.22
C LYS A 109 2.50 15.57 -10.90
N ALA A 110 2.97 15.95 -12.07
CA ALA A 110 4.07 15.28 -12.74
C ALA A 110 5.37 15.49 -11.96
N PRO A 111 6.19 14.45 -11.72
CA PRO A 111 7.47 14.62 -11.05
C PRO A 111 8.41 15.41 -11.95
N ARG A 112 8.91 16.55 -11.46
CA ARG A 112 9.96 17.31 -12.11
C ARG A 112 11.30 16.63 -11.84
N ARG A 113 11.83 15.94 -12.80
CA ARG A 113 13.18 15.38 -12.72
C ARG A 113 13.89 15.58 -14.05
N GLY A 114 14.74 16.61 -14.12
CA GLY A 114 15.64 16.82 -15.25
C GLY A 114 14.95 16.74 -16.62
N ASN A 115 15.70 16.61 -17.68
CA ASN A 115 15.22 16.59 -19.08
C ASN A 115 14.42 15.33 -19.50
N SER A 116 13.88 14.56 -18.60
CA SER A 116 13.03 13.41 -18.91
C SER A 116 11.57 13.79 -18.69
N GLU A 117 10.94 14.30 -19.73
CA GLU A 117 9.50 14.52 -19.78
C GLU A 117 8.78 13.16 -19.78
N SER A 118 7.92 12.95 -18.81
CA SER A 118 6.96 11.84 -18.86
C SER A 118 6.01 12.08 -20.02
N GLN A 119 5.76 11.09 -20.86
CA GLN A 119 4.86 11.22 -22.02
C GLN A 119 3.44 11.66 -21.64
N SER A 120 3.06 11.50 -20.36
CA SER A 120 1.76 11.90 -19.82
C SER A 120 1.79 13.23 -19.07
N ALA A 121 2.96 13.90 -18.98
CA ALA A 121 3.07 15.19 -18.33
C ALA A 121 2.71 16.29 -19.32
N GLY A 122 1.70 17.09 -18.99
CA GLY A 122 1.40 18.30 -19.73
C GLY A 122 2.37 19.43 -19.40
N ASP A 123 2.41 20.46 -20.26
CA ASP A 123 3.20 21.68 -20.05
C ASP A 123 2.81 22.41 -18.76
N ASP A 124 1.64 22.12 -18.21
CA ASP A 124 1.10 22.64 -16.96
C ASP A 124 1.69 21.97 -15.69
N GLY A 125 2.50 20.93 -15.86
CA GLY A 125 3.15 20.20 -14.77
C GLY A 125 2.25 19.19 -14.06
N TYR A 126 1.15 18.76 -14.69
CA TYR A 126 0.25 17.73 -14.21
C TYR A 126 0.27 16.49 -15.12
N ILE A 127 -0.12 15.35 -14.57
CA ILE A 127 -0.36 14.13 -15.34
C ILE A 127 -1.75 14.24 -15.95
N HIS A 128 -1.87 13.88 -17.24
CA HIS A 128 -3.13 13.89 -17.97
C HIS A 128 -3.62 12.45 -18.19
N ASP A 129 -4.94 12.27 -18.10
CA ASP A 129 -5.62 11.01 -18.39
C ASP A 129 -5.83 10.88 -19.88
N LEU A 130 -4.92 10.17 -20.53
CA LEU A 130 -4.94 9.97 -22.00
C LEU A 130 -6.05 9.02 -22.46
N SER A 131 -6.72 8.33 -21.55
CA SER A 131 -7.84 7.43 -21.87
C SER A 131 -9.15 8.19 -22.12
N LYS A 132 -9.21 9.46 -21.69
CA LYS A 132 -10.41 10.31 -21.78
C LYS A 132 -10.32 11.34 -22.90
N PRO A 133 -11.45 11.64 -23.58
CA PRO A 133 -11.51 12.71 -24.57
C PRO A 133 -11.06 14.06 -23.99
N GLY A 134 -10.17 14.75 -24.69
CA GLY A 134 -9.64 16.05 -24.26
C GLY A 134 -8.49 15.96 -23.24
N ASN A 135 -8.05 14.76 -22.93
CA ASN A 135 -6.91 14.51 -22.02
C ASN A 135 -6.99 15.39 -20.75
N PRO A 136 -8.04 15.27 -19.93
CA PRO A 136 -8.15 16.07 -18.72
C PRO A 136 -7.03 15.73 -17.74
N VAL A 137 -6.74 16.63 -16.80
CA VAL A 137 -5.82 16.35 -15.69
C VAL A 137 -6.29 15.13 -14.92
N ALA A 138 -5.40 14.19 -14.67
CA ALA A 138 -5.69 13.01 -13.87
C ALA A 138 -5.92 13.39 -12.41
N ILE A 139 -7.01 12.88 -11.83
CA ILE A 139 -7.40 13.12 -10.45
C ILE A 139 -7.23 11.82 -9.69
N SER A 140 -6.40 11.81 -8.66
CA SER A 140 -6.32 10.70 -7.70
C SER A 140 -7.31 10.93 -6.56
N LYS A 141 -8.03 9.87 -6.16
CA LYS A 141 -9.02 9.87 -5.09
C LYS A 141 -8.79 8.67 -4.19
N ILE A 142 -9.16 8.82 -2.92
CA ILE A 142 -9.18 7.66 -2.04
C ILE A 142 -10.35 6.72 -2.40
N ASP A 143 -10.08 5.43 -2.40
CA ASP A 143 -11.10 4.37 -2.44
C ASP A 143 -11.17 3.71 -1.06
N GLU A 144 -11.95 4.31 -0.17
CA GLU A 144 -12.13 3.80 1.19
C GLU A 144 -12.79 2.42 1.22
N ALA A 145 -13.68 2.14 0.27
CA ALA A 145 -14.36 0.85 0.21
C ALA A 145 -13.35 -0.29 -0.07
N ALA A 146 -12.41 -0.07 -0.99
CA ALA A 146 -11.34 -1.01 -1.26
C ALA A 146 -10.44 -1.21 -0.04
N LEU A 147 -10.07 -0.14 0.66
CA LEU A 147 -9.24 -0.20 1.88
C LEU A 147 -9.93 -0.93 3.03
N GLN A 148 -11.22 -0.67 3.25
CA GLN A 148 -12.04 -1.36 4.26
C GLN A 148 -12.21 -2.85 3.91
N SER A 149 -12.35 -3.19 2.63
CA SER A 149 -12.39 -4.59 2.16
C SER A 149 -11.09 -5.31 2.53
N VAL A 150 -9.94 -4.70 2.23
CA VAL A 150 -8.61 -5.26 2.58
C VAL A 150 -8.48 -5.45 4.09
N ALA A 151 -8.81 -4.45 4.90
CA ALA A 151 -8.76 -4.54 6.36
C ALA A 151 -9.62 -5.69 6.90
N SER A 152 -10.86 -5.80 6.41
CA SER A 152 -11.79 -6.88 6.78
C SER A 152 -11.25 -8.26 6.41
N ARG A 153 -10.69 -8.41 5.22
CA ARG A 153 -10.12 -9.69 4.74
C ARG A 153 -8.90 -10.11 5.54
N ILE A 154 -8.01 -9.19 5.87
CA ILE A 154 -6.84 -9.48 6.74
C ILE A 154 -7.28 -9.70 8.19
N GLY A 155 -8.37 -9.06 8.62
CA GLY A 155 -8.86 -9.11 10.02
C GLY A 155 -8.19 -8.08 10.91
N VAL A 156 -7.89 -6.88 10.38
CA VAL A 156 -7.30 -5.74 11.09
C VAL A 156 -8.21 -4.51 10.96
N ASP A 157 -7.91 -3.47 11.73
CA ASP A 157 -8.66 -2.22 11.67
C ASP A 157 -8.28 -1.38 10.43
N TYR A 158 -9.23 -0.53 10.01
CA TYR A 158 -9.02 0.52 9.01
C TYR A 158 -9.11 1.90 9.66
N VAL A 159 -8.19 2.79 9.32
CA VAL A 159 -8.22 4.19 9.77
C VAL A 159 -7.88 5.13 8.61
N HIS A 160 -8.70 6.18 8.43
CA HIS A 160 -8.45 7.21 7.44
C HIS A 160 -7.67 8.38 8.04
N SER A 161 -6.53 8.71 7.44
CA SER A 161 -5.69 9.86 7.81
C SER A 161 -5.52 10.03 9.32
N PRO A 162 -5.10 9.00 10.05
CA PRO A 162 -5.02 9.06 11.49
C PRO A 162 -4.00 10.11 11.95
N ASP A 163 -4.31 10.77 13.04
CA ASP A 163 -3.30 11.55 13.75
C ASP A 163 -2.34 10.64 14.54
N LYS A 164 -1.28 11.24 15.07
CA LYS A 164 -0.28 10.50 15.85
C LYS A 164 -0.90 9.75 17.05
N SER A 165 -1.87 10.35 17.73
CA SER A 165 -2.53 9.78 18.90
C SER A 165 -3.33 8.52 18.54
N ALA A 166 -4.04 8.55 17.42
CA ALA A 166 -4.77 7.38 16.91
C ALA A 166 -3.82 6.24 16.56
N ILE A 167 -2.70 6.52 15.87
CA ILE A 167 -1.68 5.51 15.55
C ILE A 167 -1.09 4.91 16.81
N GLU A 168 -0.73 5.72 17.82
CA GLU A 168 -0.19 5.23 19.09
C GLU A 168 -1.18 4.36 19.85
N SER A 169 -2.48 4.69 19.80
CA SER A 169 -3.52 3.87 20.42
C SER A 169 -3.62 2.49 19.78
N HIS A 170 -3.68 2.44 18.44
CA HIS A 170 -3.72 1.17 17.70
C HIS A 170 -2.45 0.34 17.94
N ALA A 171 -1.27 0.98 17.94
CA ALA A 171 -0.02 0.28 18.22
C ALA A 171 -0.02 -0.37 19.60
N ARG A 172 -0.54 0.30 20.63
CA ARG A 172 -0.68 -0.29 21.98
C ARG A 172 -1.60 -1.50 21.97
N THR A 173 -2.76 -1.41 21.33
CA THR A 173 -3.70 -2.54 21.21
C THR A 173 -3.03 -3.74 20.55
N ILE A 174 -2.26 -3.54 19.50
CA ILE A 174 -1.51 -4.61 18.82
C ILE A 174 -0.46 -5.22 19.77
N MET A 175 0.26 -4.40 20.54
CA MET A 175 1.25 -4.87 21.50
C MET A 175 0.63 -5.65 22.65
N ASP A 176 -0.52 -5.21 23.17
CA ASP A 176 -1.24 -5.88 24.25
C ASP A 176 -1.73 -7.26 23.79
N SER A 177 -2.34 -7.33 22.59
CA SER A 177 -2.76 -8.61 21.99
C SER A 177 -1.55 -9.54 21.72
N ALA A 178 -0.42 -8.99 21.33
CA ALA A 178 0.81 -9.72 21.13
C ALA A 178 1.34 -10.35 22.41
N SER A 179 1.22 -9.67 23.54
CA SER A 179 1.64 -10.18 24.84
C SER A 179 0.78 -11.36 25.31
N GLU A 180 -0.52 -11.34 25.02
CA GLU A 180 -1.44 -12.43 25.36
C GLU A 180 -1.18 -13.73 24.57
N ILE A 181 -0.67 -13.62 23.33
CA ILE A 181 -0.34 -14.79 22.48
C ILE A 181 0.98 -15.45 22.93
N SER A 182 1.83 -14.71 23.67
CA SER A 182 3.18 -15.17 24.08
C SER A 182 3.19 -15.89 25.43
N GLU A 183 2.07 -15.89 26.16
CA GLU A 183 1.87 -16.65 27.40
C GLU A 183 1.25 -18.03 27.14
#